data_71c70bc80e6fed25ee12e3922e433452
#
_entry.id   71c70bc80e6fed25ee12e3922e433452
#
_cell.length_a   1.000
_cell.length_b   1.000
_cell.length_c   1.000
_cell.angle_alpha   90.00
_cell.angle_beta   90.00
_cell.angle_gamma   90.00
#
_symmetry.space_group_name_H-M   'P 1'
#
loop_
_entity.id
_entity.type
_entity.pdbx_description
1 polymer ?
#
loop_
_entity_poly.entity_id
_entity_poly.type
_entity_poly.pdbx_seq_one_letter_code
_entity_poly.pdbx_strand_id
1 'polypeptide(L)'
;IGSGLVGSEMCIRDRLIIILQFAIKRSSRNHKSRNQQFLERESRANQVRRKDISNLNYISIPDNLPLINSGNETFNQLLSNNSGMMRSYNTITGLKDKKILNLTGISNTELKLSYGAANLTELTEYDDNFTTLIKAIASLGHALIDNNDTADALSFLEYGISIGSDISSNYIDLAIIYAATDRFDDIRKLKEKAGMLKSLSRDNIIEQLNNMLK
;
A
#
# COMPACT_ATOMS: atom_id res chain seq x y z
N ILE A 1 64.01 -25.31 -19.69
CA ILE A 1 63.07 -24.26 -20.11
C ILE A 1 61.72 -24.63 -19.49
N GLY A 2 61.27 -23.98 -18.42
CA GLY A 2 59.96 -24.29 -17.82
C GLY A 2 59.64 -23.66 -16.47
N SER A 3 60.35 -22.60 -16.03
CA SER A 3 60.12 -22.00 -14.70
C SER A 3 59.48 -20.59 -14.70
N GLY A 4 58.97 -20.14 -15.83
CA GLY A 4 58.42 -18.77 -15.94
C GLY A 4 56.89 -18.60 -15.79
N LEU A 5 56.10 -19.67 -15.87
CA LEU A 5 54.62 -19.59 -15.90
C LEU A 5 53.98 -19.74 -14.53
N VAL A 6 54.62 -20.45 -13.57
CA VAL A 6 54.04 -20.69 -12.27
C VAL A 6 54.03 -19.45 -11.35
N GLY A 7 55.00 -18.54 -11.55
CA GLY A 7 55.09 -17.32 -10.72
C GLY A 7 54.03 -16.26 -11.03
N SER A 8 53.52 -16.17 -12.28
CA SER A 8 52.51 -15.17 -12.66
C SER A 8 51.11 -15.57 -12.20
N GLU A 9 50.75 -16.82 -12.25
CA GLU A 9 49.44 -17.31 -11.78
C GLU A 9 49.25 -17.20 -10.26
N MET A 10 50.31 -17.46 -9.46
CA MET A 10 50.28 -17.23 -8.03
C MET A 10 50.07 -15.76 -7.67
N CYS A 11 50.72 -14.83 -8.40
CA CYS A 11 50.59 -13.40 -8.17
C CYS A 11 49.18 -12.87 -8.49
N ILE A 12 48.47 -13.43 -9.48
CA ILE A 12 47.11 -13.05 -9.85
C ILE A 12 46.12 -13.57 -8.77
N ARG A 13 46.27 -14.79 -8.31
CA ARG A 13 45.43 -15.35 -7.23
C ARG A 13 45.56 -14.57 -5.93
N ASP A 14 46.77 -14.21 -5.53
CA ASP A 14 47.02 -13.45 -4.31
C ASP A 14 46.40 -12.03 -4.39
N ARG A 15 46.50 -11.37 -5.54
CA ARG A 15 45.86 -10.08 -5.76
C ARG A 15 44.34 -10.17 -5.68
N LEU A 16 43.73 -11.21 -6.27
CA LEU A 16 42.29 -11.43 -6.20
C LEU A 16 41.83 -11.69 -4.76
N ILE A 17 42.57 -12.48 -3.99
CA ILE A 17 42.28 -12.74 -2.58
C ILE A 17 42.34 -11.44 -1.75
N ILE A 18 43.35 -10.61 -1.96
CA ILE A 18 43.50 -9.31 -1.29
C ILE A 18 42.33 -8.37 -1.64
N ILE A 19 41.97 -8.28 -2.92
CA ILE A 19 40.84 -7.46 -3.37
C ILE A 19 39.53 -7.96 -2.73
N LEU A 20 39.30 -9.27 -2.72
CA LEU A 20 38.12 -9.88 -2.14
C LEU A 20 38.06 -9.62 -0.62
N GLN A 21 39.15 -9.82 0.10
CA GLN A 21 39.22 -9.53 1.54
C GLN A 21 38.97 -8.05 1.84
N PHE A 22 39.51 -7.15 1.02
CA PHE A 22 39.25 -5.71 1.14
C PHE A 22 37.81 -5.36 0.90
N ALA A 23 37.18 -5.95 -0.14
CA ALA A 23 35.77 -5.76 -0.44
C ALA A 23 34.86 -6.26 0.68
N ILE A 24 35.14 -7.45 1.24
CA ILE A 24 34.44 -8.03 2.38
C ILE A 24 34.56 -7.12 3.62
N LYS A 25 35.78 -6.67 3.93
CA LYS A 25 36.07 -5.79 5.07
C LYS A 25 35.39 -4.43 4.94
N ARG A 26 35.35 -3.87 3.73
CA ARG A 26 34.62 -2.62 3.42
C ARG A 26 33.11 -2.79 3.55
N SER A 27 32.56 -3.89 3.03
CA SER A 27 31.15 -4.24 3.15
C SER A 27 30.74 -4.41 4.63
N SER A 28 31.53 -5.14 5.41
CA SER A 28 31.31 -5.36 6.85
C SER A 28 31.33 -4.06 7.65
N ARG A 29 32.26 -3.13 7.35
CA ARG A 29 32.31 -1.80 8.00
C ARG A 29 31.07 -0.96 7.66
N ASN A 30 30.62 -0.98 6.42
CA ASN A 30 29.42 -0.25 5.98
C ASN A 30 28.15 -0.82 6.62
N HIS A 31 28.07 -2.14 6.83
CA HIS A 31 26.97 -2.78 7.54
C HIS A 31 26.94 -2.40 9.01
N LYS A 32 28.10 -2.42 9.71
CA LYS A 32 28.19 -1.99 11.10
C LYS A 32 27.79 -0.53 11.27
N SER A 33 28.24 0.37 10.40
CA SER A 33 27.89 1.78 10.46
C SER A 33 26.39 2.02 10.24
N ARG A 34 25.76 1.33 9.27
CA ARG A 34 24.31 1.41 9.02
C ARG A 34 23.49 0.88 10.20
N ASN A 35 23.89 -0.26 10.77
CA ASN A 35 23.23 -0.82 11.94
C ASN A 35 23.32 0.11 13.14
N GLN A 36 24.49 0.72 13.36
CA GLN A 36 24.67 1.66 14.45
C GLN A 36 23.81 2.90 14.28
N GLN A 37 23.77 3.48 13.07
CA GLN A 37 22.89 4.63 12.75
C GLN A 37 21.40 4.29 12.92
N PHE A 38 21.00 3.07 12.54
CA PHE A 38 19.63 2.59 12.75
C PHE A 38 19.31 2.48 14.25
N LEU A 39 20.18 1.85 15.04
CA LEU A 39 20.00 1.71 16.49
C LEU A 39 19.95 3.07 17.21
N GLU A 40 20.79 4.01 16.82
CA GLU A 40 20.78 5.37 17.37
C GLU A 40 19.49 6.12 17.00
N ARG A 41 18.99 5.96 15.76
CA ARG A 41 17.72 6.54 15.32
C ARG A 41 16.54 5.93 16.07
N GLU A 42 16.53 4.62 16.24
CA GLU A 42 15.48 3.91 16.98
C GLU A 42 15.50 4.26 18.47
N SER A 43 16.69 4.36 19.07
CA SER A 43 16.84 4.82 20.46
C SER A 43 16.28 6.23 20.66
N ARG A 44 16.59 7.16 19.75
CA ARG A 44 16.00 8.52 19.77
C ARG A 44 14.49 8.49 19.59
N ALA A 45 13.98 7.66 18.67
CA ALA A 45 12.56 7.52 18.42
C ALA A 45 11.80 7.03 19.67
N ASN A 46 12.39 6.08 20.41
CA ASN A 46 11.78 5.56 21.64
C ASN A 46 11.76 6.56 22.81
N GLN A 47 12.58 7.60 22.76
CA GLN A 47 12.62 8.66 23.78
C GLN A 47 11.66 9.83 23.52
N VAL A 48 11.03 9.86 22.34
CA VAL A 48 10.08 10.93 21.99
C VAL A 48 8.82 10.79 22.84
N ARG A 49 8.47 11.88 23.53
CA ARG A 49 7.24 11.95 24.33
C ARG A 49 5.99 11.85 23.46
N ARG A 50 4.92 11.34 24.06
CA ARG A 50 3.60 11.31 23.44
C ARG A 50 3.18 12.71 22.97
N LYS A 51 2.77 12.84 21.72
CA LYS A 51 2.20 14.05 21.14
C LYS A 51 0.71 13.86 20.89
N ASP A 52 0.00 14.95 20.75
CA ASP A 52 -1.41 14.92 20.38
C ASP A 52 -1.56 14.43 18.91
N ILE A 53 -2.45 13.48 18.72
CA ILE A 53 -2.79 12.90 17.41
C ILE A 53 -4.25 13.14 17.03
N SER A 54 -4.98 14.02 17.78
CA SER A 54 -6.40 14.28 17.53
C SER A 54 -6.67 14.95 16.18
N ASN A 55 -5.72 15.73 15.66
CA ASN A 55 -5.85 16.56 14.46
C ASN A 55 -5.21 15.93 13.21
N LEU A 56 -5.08 14.60 13.14
CA LEU A 56 -4.59 13.93 11.95
C LEU A 56 -5.70 13.82 10.88
N ASN A 57 -5.30 13.60 9.63
CA ASN A 57 -6.24 13.45 8.51
C ASN A 57 -6.95 12.08 8.59
N TYR A 58 -7.86 11.95 9.56
CA TYR A 58 -8.67 10.75 9.68
C TYR A 58 -9.61 10.59 8.50
N ILE A 59 -9.72 9.36 8.01
CA ILE A 59 -10.62 8.96 6.94
C ILE A 59 -11.98 8.68 7.56
N SER A 60 -13.03 9.30 7.02
CA SER A 60 -14.43 9.02 7.35
C SER A 60 -15.12 8.32 6.20
N ILE A 61 -15.90 7.29 6.50
CA ILE A 61 -16.70 6.59 5.51
C ILE A 61 -17.96 7.42 5.26
N PRO A 62 -18.19 7.91 4.02
CA PRO A 62 -19.29 8.81 3.73
C PRO A 62 -20.64 8.08 3.68
N ASP A 63 -21.71 8.81 4.00
CA ASP A 63 -23.08 8.28 4.00
C ASP A 63 -23.68 8.10 2.61
N ASN A 64 -23.03 8.65 1.57
CA ASN A 64 -23.50 8.55 0.19
C ASN A 64 -23.06 7.26 -0.53
N LEU A 65 -22.31 6.39 0.12
CA LEU A 65 -22.07 5.05 -0.39
C LEU A 65 -23.36 4.22 -0.35
N PRO A 66 -23.55 3.26 -1.28
CA PRO A 66 -24.70 2.37 -1.25
C PRO A 66 -24.78 1.65 0.10
N LEU A 67 -25.84 1.93 0.86
CA LEU A 67 -26.06 1.32 2.19
C LEU A 67 -27.30 0.42 2.12
N ILE A 68 -27.31 -0.64 2.93
CA ILE A 68 -28.53 -1.44 3.18
C ILE A 68 -29.59 -0.47 3.71
N ASN A 69 -30.77 -0.43 3.12
CA ASN A 69 -31.87 0.49 3.36
C ASN A 69 -31.81 1.84 2.61
N SER A 70 -30.85 2.03 1.68
CA SER A 70 -30.85 3.23 0.80
C SER A 70 -31.94 3.21 -0.28
N GLY A 71 -32.87 2.25 -0.25
CA GLY A 71 -33.91 2.08 -1.27
C GLY A 71 -33.47 1.26 -2.51
N ASN A 72 -32.21 0.82 -2.56
CA ASN A 72 -31.71 -0.05 -3.63
C ASN A 72 -32.00 -1.54 -3.30
N GLU A 73 -33.18 -2.01 -3.70
CA GLU A 73 -33.60 -3.40 -3.46
C GLU A 73 -32.68 -4.41 -4.15
N THR A 74 -32.18 -4.09 -5.33
CA THR A 74 -31.27 -4.96 -6.09
C THR A 74 -29.98 -5.17 -5.33
N PHE A 75 -29.35 -4.12 -4.84
CA PHE A 75 -28.14 -4.19 -4.02
C PHE A 75 -28.37 -5.00 -2.73
N ASN A 76 -29.49 -4.76 -2.04
CA ASN A 76 -29.84 -5.50 -0.83
C ASN A 76 -30.02 -7.01 -1.09
N GLN A 77 -30.64 -7.38 -2.22
CA GLN A 77 -30.80 -8.78 -2.64
C GLN A 77 -29.45 -9.41 -3.00
N LEU A 78 -28.57 -8.73 -3.73
CA LEU A 78 -27.23 -9.20 -4.05
C LEU A 78 -26.43 -9.50 -2.79
N LEU A 79 -26.42 -8.58 -1.83
CA LEU A 79 -25.74 -8.79 -0.55
C LEU A 79 -26.28 -9.99 0.21
N SER A 80 -27.62 -10.14 0.26
CA SER A 80 -28.26 -11.25 0.97
C SER A 80 -27.95 -12.60 0.36
N ASN A 81 -27.80 -12.67 -0.95
CA ASN A 81 -27.52 -13.89 -1.69
C ASN A 81 -26.04 -14.27 -1.76
N ASN A 82 -25.14 -13.32 -1.43
CA ASN A 82 -23.70 -13.52 -1.51
C ASN A 82 -23.01 -13.25 -0.16
N SER A 83 -22.64 -14.33 0.54
CA SER A 83 -22.02 -14.23 1.86
C SER A 83 -20.64 -13.53 1.85
N GLY A 84 -19.93 -13.54 0.74
CA GLY A 84 -18.67 -12.83 0.55
C GLY A 84 -18.87 -11.32 0.47
N MET A 85 -19.85 -10.89 -0.35
CA MET A 85 -20.23 -9.48 -0.47
C MET A 85 -20.75 -8.94 0.86
N MET A 86 -21.64 -9.69 1.54
CA MET A 86 -22.18 -9.33 2.85
C MET A 86 -21.07 -9.16 3.89
N ARG A 87 -20.04 -10.05 3.91
CA ARG A 87 -18.89 -9.89 4.82
C ARG A 87 -18.10 -8.62 4.54
N SER A 88 -17.78 -8.35 3.27
CA SER A 88 -17.04 -7.14 2.88
C SER A 88 -17.84 -5.88 3.23
N TYR A 89 -19.14 -5.88 2.96
CA TYR A 89 -20.04 -4.80 3.31
C TYR A 89 -20.09 -4.55 4.83
N ASN A 90 -20.30 -5.62 5.63
CA ASN A 90 -20.34 -5.52 7.09
C ASN A 90 -18.97 -5.05 7.66
N THR A 91 -17.87 -5.41 7.00
CA THR A 91 -16.55 -4.90 7.38
C THR A 91 -16.46 -3.39 7.15
N ILE A 92 -16.92 -2.89 6.01
CA ILE A 92 -16.93 -1.45 5.70
C ILE A 92 -17.80 -0.70 6.70
N THR A 93 -19.03 -1.17 6.93
CA THR A 93 -19.97 -0.51 7.85
C THR A 93 -19.51 -0.57 9.30
N GLY A 94 -18.89 -1.68 9.72
CA GLY A 94 -18.32 -1.83 11.07
C GLY A 94 -17.09 -0.95 11.35
N LEU A 95 -16.49 -0.37 10.31
CA LEU A 95 -15.39 0.59 10.44
C LEU A 95 -15.87 2.06 10.52
N LYS A 96 -17.16 2.33 10.34
CA LYS A 96 -17.70 3.69 10.23
C LYS A 96 -17.44 4.55 11.47
N ASP A 97 -17.50 3.95 12.65
CA ASP A 97 -17.28 4.63 13.93
C ASP A 97 -15.83 4.49 14.43
N LYS A 98 -14.95 3.87 13.64
CA LYS A 98 -13.56 3.69 14.02
C LYS A 98 -12.68 4.78 13.43
N LYS A 99 -11.58 5.08 14.11
CA LYS A 99 -10.54 5.94 13.55
C LYS A 99 -9.78 5.16 12.48
N ILE A 100 -9.64 5.78 11.32
CA ILE A 100 -8.97 5.21 10.15
C ILE A 100 -7.93 6.21 9.67
N LEU A 101 -6.70 5.75 9.45
CA LEU A 101 -5.62 6.61 9.01
C LEU A 101 -4.72 5.87 8.01
N ASN A 102 -4.43 6.49 6.89
CA ASN A 102 -3.51 5.94 5.90
C ASN A 102 -2.07 6.33 6.26
N LEU A 103 -1.29 5.36 6.73
CA LEU A 103 0.12 5.52 7.07
C LEU A 103 1.04 4.78 6.08
N THR A 104 0.55 4.40 4.92
CA THR A 104 1.30 3.69 3.89
C THR A 104 2.61 4.40 3.53
N GLY A 105 3.71 3.68 3.60
CA GLY A 105 5.05 4.18 3.29
C GLY A 105 5.72 4.97 4.42
N ILE A 106 5.15 5.00 5.63
CA ILE A 106 5.76 5.59 6.82
C ILE A 106 6.25 4.46 7.73
N SER A 107 7.52 4.48 8.11
CA SER A 107 8.09 3.48 9.01
C SER A 107 7.69 3.71 10.47
N ASN A 108 7.69 2.62 11.28
CA ASN A 108 7.43 2.71 12.71
C ASN A 108 8.39 3.68 13.43
N THR A 109 9.65 3.74 13.02
CA THR A 109 10.64 4.68 13.56
C THR A 109 10.23 6.12 13.26
N GLU A 110 9.72 6.39 12.05
CA GLU A 110 9.22 7.73 11.68
C GLU A 110 7.96 8.10 12.45
N LEU A 111 7.04 7.16 12.64
CA LEU A 111 5.84 7.37 13.47
C LEU A 111 6.22 7.70 14.92
N LYS A 112 7.16 6.96 15.52
CA LYS A 112 7.67 7.26 16.86
C LYS A 112 8.32 8.65 16.95
N LEU A 113 9.15 9.02 15.97
CA LEU A 113 9.80 10.33 15.91
C LEU A 113 8.78 11.47 15.76
N SER A 114 7.75 11.26 14.96
CA SER A 114 6.74 12.27 14.66
C SER A 114 5.72 12.44 15.79
N TYR A 115 5.25 11.34 16.38
CA TYR A 115 4.10 11.33 17.28
C TYR A 115 4.40 10.79 18.67
N GLY A 116 5.60 10.25 18.92
CA GLY A 116 6.00 9.63 20.17
C GLY A 116 5.73 8.12 20.20
N ALA A 117 6.62 7.39 20.87
CA ALA A 117 6.56 5.91 20.94
C ALA A 117 5.25 5.41 21.56
N ALA A 118 4.67 6.14 22.53
CA ALA A 118 3.42 5.77 23.19
C ALA A 118 2.18 5.80 22.27
N ASN A 119 2.22 6.50 21.13
CA ASN A 119 1.14 6.52 20.17
C ASN A 119 1.24 5.41 19.11
N LEU A 120 2.33 4.66 19.05
CA LEU A 120 2.56 3.69 17.98
C LEU A 120 1.46 2.63 17.90
N THR A 121 1.01 2.12 19.04
CA THR A 121 -0.05 1.09 19.09
C THR A 121 -1.36 1.63 18.50
N GLU A 122 -1.77 2.84 18.91
CA GLU A 122 -3.00 3.47 18.39
C GLU A 122 -2.88 3.75 16.88
N LEU A 123 -1.75 4.29 16.44
CA LEU A 123 -1.50 4.59 15.02
C LEU A 123 -1.49 3.32 14.17
N THR A 124 -0.92 2.22 14.69
CA THR A 124 -0.93 0.92 14.00
C THR A 124 -2.36 0.40 13.86
N GLU A 125 -3.18 0.50 14.92
CA GLU A 125 -4.60 0.12 14.85
C GLU A 125 -5.35 0.92 13.78
N TYR A 126 -5.10 2.22 13.68
CA TYR A 126 -5.75 3.07 12.68
C TYR A 126 -5.33 2.74 11.25
N ASP A 127 -4.07 2.36 11.03
CA ASP A 127 -3.55 1.88 9.75
C ASP A 127 -4.06 0.48 9.40
N ASP A 128 -4.22 -0.40 10.38
CA ASP A 128 -4.86 -1.72 10.21
C ASP A 128 -6.34 -1.57 9.81
N ASN A 129 -7.05 -0.60 10.39
CA ASN A 129 -8.41 -0.25 10.00
C ASN A 129 -8.44 0.26 8.54
N PHE A 130 -7.48 1.09 8.12
CA PHE A 130 -7.36 1.52 6.73
C PHE A 130 -7.10 0.36 5.78
N THR A 131 -6.14 -0.50 6.11
CA THR A 131 -5.82 -1.69 5.30
C THR A 131 -7.04 -2.62 5.17
N THR A 132 -7.78 -2.80 6.24
CA THR A 132 -9.01 -3.61 6.27
C THR A 132 -10.10 -2.97 5.40
N LEU A 133 -10.27 -1.66 5.48
CA LEU A 133 -11.23 -0.90 4.67
C LEU A 133 -10.96 -1.05 3.18
N ILE A 134 -9.72 -0.77 2.73
CA ILE A 134 -9.41 -0.82 1.29
C ILE A 134 -9.51 -2.23 0.72
N LYS A 135 -9.18 -3.26 1.50
CA LYS A 135 -9.38 -4.68 1.10
C LYS A 135 -10.86 -5.02 0.97
N ALA A 136 -11.69 -4.57 1.91
CA ALA A 136 -13.12 -4.82 1.87
C ALA A 136 -13.78 -4.09 0.67
N ILE A 137 -13.37 -2.85 0.39
CA ILE A 137 -13.82 -2.09 -0.78
C ILE A 137 -13.43 -2.80 -2.08
N ALA A 138 -12.17 -3.24 -2.22
CA ALA A 138 -11.71 -3.96 -3.41
C ALA A 138 -12.51 -5.26 -3.64
N SER A 139 -12.69 -6.04 -2.58
CA SER A 139 -13.43 -7.30 -2.65
C SER A 139 -14.91 -7.08 -2.99
N LEU A 140 -15.55 -6.07 -2.38
CA LEU A 140 -16.94 -5.75 -2.65
C LEU A 140 -17.13 -5.19 -4.07
N GLY A 141 -16.29 -4.25 -4.50
CA GLY A 141 -16.34 -3.65 -5.83
C GLY A 141 -16.17 -4.69 -6.92
N HIS A 142 -15.20 -5.58 -6.79
CA HIS A 142 -14.99 -6.69 -7.74
C HIS A 142 -16.21 -7.61 -7.81
N ALA A 143 -16.75 -8.03 -6.66
CA ALA A 143 -17.92 -8.91 -6.63
C ALA A 143 -19.19 -8.24 -7.17
N LEU A 144 -19.35 -6.92 -7.03
CA LEU A 144 -20.45 -6.17 -7.66
C LEU A 144 -20.33 -6.17 -9.18
N ILE A 145 -19.13 -5.99 -9.74
CA ILE A 145 -18.89 -6.09 -11.19
C ILE A 145 -19.27 -7.48 -11.71
N ASP A 146 -18.84 -8.54 -11.02
CA ASP A 146 -19.17 -9.93 -11.39
C ASP A 146 -20.69 -10.20 -11.40
N ASN A 147 -21.46 -9.43 -10.61
CA ASN A 147 -22.92 -9.50 -10.56
C ASN A 147 -23.61 -8.44 -11.45
N ASN A 148 -22.88 -7.78 -12.35
CA ASN A 148 -23.35 -6.73 -13.25
C ASN A 148 -23.91 -5.47 -12.56
N ASP A 149 -23.59 -5.24 -11.28
CA ASP A 149 -23.93 -4.03 -10.55
C ASP A 149 -22.75 -3.03 -10.61
N THR A 150 -22.51 -2.51 -11.81
CA THR A 150 -21.39 -1.59 -12.08
C THR A 150 -21.57 -0.22 -11.46
N ALA A 151 -22.82 0.21 -11.20
CA ALA A 151 -23.11 1.52 -10.61
C ALA A 151 -22.68 1.60 -9.15
N ASP A 152 -23.05 0.59 -8.36
CA ASP A 152 -22.65 0.52 -6.96
C ASP A 152 -21.16 0.18 -6.83
N ALA A 153 -20.62 -0.70 -7.72
CA ALA A 153 -19.19 -0.97 -7.80
C ALA A 153 -18.39 0.32 -8.03
N LEU A 154 -18.81 1.18 -8.97
CA LEU A 154 -18.17 2.45 -9.26
C LEU A 154 -18.06 3.32 -8.00
N SER A 155 -19.14 3.44 -7.24
CA SER A 155 -19.19 4.26 -6.03
C SER A 155 -18.18 3.80 -4.97
N PHE A 156 -18.10 2.49 -4.72
CA PHE A 156 -17.13 1.93 -3.76
C PHE A 156 -15.68 2.05 -4.25
N LEU A 157 -15.42 1.76 -5.52
CA LEU A 157 -14.06 1.79 -6.08
C LEU A 157 -13.53 3.23 -6.17
N GLU A 158 -14.34 4.20 -6.61
CA GLU A 158 -13.97 5.62 -6.62
C GLU A 158 -13.66 6.13 -5.21
N TYR A 159 -14.45 5.73 -4.22
CA TYR A 159 -14.18 6.03 -2.82
C TYR A 159 -12.84 5.43 -2.38
N GLY A 160 -12.58 4.14 -2.66
CA GLY A 160 -11.31 3.49 -2.34
C GLY A 160 -10.09 4.23 -2.91
N ILE A 161 -10.18 4.69 -4.17
CA ILE A 161 -9.13 5.50 -4.81
C ILE A 161 -9.00 6.87 -4.14
N SER A 162 -10.11 7.49 -3.74
CA SER A 162 -10.10 8.83 -3.12
C SER A 162 -9.38 8.86 -1.78
N ILE A 163 -9.45 7.77 -1.00
CA ILE A 163 -8.77 7.63 0.30
C ILE A 163 -7.34 7.10 0.18
N GLY A 164 -6.86 6.84 -1.06
CA GLY A 164 -5.49 6.44 -1.33
C GLY A 164 -5.25 4.92 -1.24
N SER A 165 -6.23 4.10 -1.65
CA SER A 165 -6.02 2.66 -1.83
C SER A 165 -4.82 2.41 -2.75
N ASP A 166 -3.98 1.44 -2.41
CA ASP A 166 -2.86 0.96 -3.22
C ASP A 166 -3.08 -0.47 -3.75
N ILE A 167 -4.31 -0.95 -3.66
CA ILE A 167 -4.70 -2.28 -4.14
C ILE A 167 -4.90 -2.22 -5.66
N SER A 168 -4.14 -3.04 -6.40
CA SER A 168 -4.16 -3.05 -7.87
C SER A 168 -5.54 -3.32 -8.42
N SER A 169 -6.33 -4.26 -7.86
CA SER A 169 -7.68 -4.55 -8.35
C SER A 169 -8.60 -3.33 -8.30
N ASN A 170 -8.51 -2.45 -7.28
CA ASN A 170 -9.30 -1.21 -7.24
C ASN A 170 -9.09 -0.35 -8.49
N TYR A 171 -7.83 -0.23 -8.94
CA TYR A 171 -7.50 0.56 -10.13
C TYR A 171 -7.96 -0.11 -11.41
N ILE A 172 -7.75 -1.43 -11.51
CA ILE A 172 -8.05 -2.18 -12.74
C ILE A 172 -9.55 -2.32 -12.93
N ASP A 173 -10.28 -2.69 -11.88
CA ASP A 173 -11.74 -2.83 -11.91
C ASP A 173 -12.41 -1.49 -12.26
N LEU A 174 -11.93 -0.39 -11.65
CA LEU A 174 -12.41 0.95 -11.97
C LEU A 174 -12.10 1.35 -13.43
N ALA A 175 -10.91 1.03 -13.93
CA ALA A 175 -10.53 1.31 -15.30
C ALA A 175 -11.35 0.50 -16.32
N ILE A 176 -11.72 -0.75 -15.98
CA ILE A 176 -12.63 -1.57 -16.80
C ILE A 176 -14.01 -0.89 -16.91
N ILE A 177 -14.56 -0.39 -15.81
CA ILE A 177 -15.84 0.33 -15.82
C ILE A 177 -15.73 1.60 -16.67
N TYR A 178 -14.66 2.38 -16.52
CA TYR A 178 -14.43 3.58 -17.30
C TYR A 178 -14.27 3.29 -18.81
N ALA A 179 -13.53 2.24 -19.16
CA ALA A 179 -13.35 1.82 -20.55
C ALA A 179 -14.68 1.37 -21.19
N ALA A 180 -15.51 0.62 -20.45
CA ALA A 180 -16.82 0.19 -20.92
C ALA A 180 -17.82 1.35 -21.15
N THR A 181 -17.52 2.53 -20.61
CA THR A 181 -18.33 3.75 -20.74
C THR A 181 -17.62 4.87 -21.52
N ASP A 182 -16.56 4.54 -22.28
CA ASP A 182 -15.73 5.46 -23.07
C ASP A 182 -15.10 6.62 -22.27
N ARG A 183 -14.93 6.46 -20.95
CA ARG A 183 -14.37 7.46 -20.03
C ARG A 183 -12.83 7.39 -19.97
N PHE A 184 -12.14 7.42 -21.09
CA PHE A 184 -10.68 7.29 -21.17
C PHE A 184 -9.92 8.42 -20.46
N ASP A 185 -10.50 9.62 -20.36
CA ASP A 185 -9.90 10.72 -19.60
C ASP A 185 -9.85 10.42 -18.09
N ASP A 186 -10.83 9.70 -17.57
CA ASP A 186 -10.83 9.29 -16.17
C ASP A 186 -9.80 8.18 -15.91
N ILE A 187 -9.51 7.30 -16.89
CA ILE A 187 -8.40 6.35 -16.81
C ILE A 187 -7.05 7.10 -16.77
N ARG A 188 -6.88 8.19 -17.54
CA ARG A 188 -5.67 9.03 -17.47
C ARG A 188 -5.49 9.66 -16.10
N LYS A 189 -6.57 10.22 -15.50
CA LYS A 189 -6.55 10.75 -14.12
C LYS A 189 -6.25 9.66 -13.09
N LEU A 190 -6.82 8.47 -13.27
CA LEU A 190 -6.57 7.31 -12.42
C LEU A 190 -5.08 6.91 -12.44
N LYS A 191 -4.45 6.93 -13.63
CA LYS A 191 -3.03 6.69 -13.79
C LYS A 191 -2.17 7.77 -13.08
N GLU A 192 -2.56 9.04 -13.15
CA GLU A 192 -1.88 10.11 -12.42
C GLU A 192 -1.94 9.88 -10.91
N LYS A 193 -3.12 9.49 -10.38
CA LYS A 193 -3.26 9.11 -8.96
C LYS A 193 -2.39 7.92 -8.59
N ALA A 194 -2.35 6.88 -9.45
CA ALA A 194 -1.47 5.73 -9.25
C ALA A 194 0.02 6.15 -9.19
N GLY A 195 0.43 7.15 -9.98
CA GLY A 195 1.80 7.70 -9.96
C GLY A 195 2.21 8.32 -8.61
N MET A 196 1.25 8.74 -7.79
CA MET A 196 1.51 9.33 -6.47
C MET A 196 1.64 8.27 -5.36
N LEU A 197 1.32 7.01 -5.63
CA LEU A 197 1.42 5.92 -4.65
C LEU A 197 2.87 5.70 -4.22
N LYS A 198 3.06 5.42 -2.93
CA LYS A 198 4.36 5.08 -2.34
C LYS A 198 4.56 3.56 -2.17
N SER A 199 3.58 2.77 -2.56
CA SER A 199 3.61 1.31 -2.45
C SER A 199 4.34 0.65 -3.62
N LEU A 200 4.72 -0.61 -3.43
CA LEU A 200 5.35 -1.43 -4.48
C LEU A 200 4.40 -1.77 -5.63
N SER A 201 3.09 -1.63 -5.42
CA SER A 201 2.06 -1.90 -6.44
C SER A 201 2.02 -0.83 -7.55
N ARG A 202 2.59 0.36 -7.31
CA ARG A 202 2.51 1.53 -8.20
C ARG A 202 2.86 1.21 -9.65
N ASP A 203 4.04 0.65 -9.88
CA ASP A 203 4.56 0.47 -11.24
C ASP A 203 3.74 -0.57 -12.02
N ASN A 204 3.29 -1.63 -11.35
CA ASN A 204 2.38 -2.62 -11.94
C ASN A 204 1.01 -2.01 -12.30
N ILE A 205 0.43 -1.18 -11.43
CA ILE A 205 -0.84 -0.48 -11.70
C ILE A 205 -0.68 0.42 -12.93
N ILE A 206 0.38 1.22 -12.99
CA ILE A 206 0.65 2.13 -14.12
C ILE A 206 0.78 1.35 -15.43
N GLU A 207 1.50 0.23 -15.43
CA GLU A 207 1.67 -0.61 -16.61
C GLU A 207 0.32 -1.15 -17.12
N GLN A 208 -0.52 -1.67 -16.23
CA GLN A 208 -1.84 -2.19 -16.60
C GLN A 208 -2.76 -1.08 -17.14
N LEU A 209 -2.80 0.09 -16.51
CA LEU A 209 -3.56 1.24 -16.99
C LEU A 209 -3.07 1.76 -18.36
N ASN A 210 -1.76 1.74 -18.62
CA ASN A 210 -1.21 2.06 -19.94
C ASN A 210 -1.68 1.11 -21.02
N ASN A 211 -1.83 -0.18 -20.71
CA ASN A 211 -2.31 -1.16 -21.69
C ASN A 211 -3.79 -0.97 -22.03
N MET A 212 -4.60 -0.40 -21.13
CA MET A 212 -6.01 -0.06 -21.39
C MET A 212 -6.20 1.24 -22.18
N LEU A 213 -5.15 2.07 -22.28
CA LEU A 213 -5.17 3.33 -23.03
C LEU A 213 -4.63 3.21 -24.47
N LYS A 214 -4.19 2.01 -24.89
CA LYS A 214 -3.70 1.72 -26.25
C LYS A 214 -4.85 1.36 -27.16
#